data_4e8bbd5513cab5db0b76523186a25bec
#
_entry.id   4e8bbd5513cab5db0b76523186a25bec
#
_cell.length_a   1.000
_cell.length_b   1.000
_cell.length_c   1.000
_cell.angle_alpha   90.00
_cell.angle_beta   90.00
_cell.angle_gamma   90.00
#
_symmetry.space_group_name_H-M   'P 1'
#
loop_
_entity.id
_entity.type
_entity.pdbx_description
1 polymer ?
#
loop_
_entity_poly.entity_id
_entity_poly.type
_entity_poly.pdbx_seq_one_letter_code
_entity_poly.pdbx_strand_id
1 'polypeptide(L)'
;MNGQDAGGRSGDGADWERRVADTWARMDALVAERGADGFRAAIGELADEQPAGSPPAAFERACAFDSTGLPERAVPLYREALHGGLAGVRRRRAVIQLASSLRNLDRSAESEALLRAELDRGIGTDGSGGTDGTDSAGGARERAEVVALEDAVRAVLALALTDLGRSREAVPLLLTALAPHLPRYQRSMAGYAQQLARRAED
;
A
#
# COMPACT_ATOMS: atom_id res chain seq x y z
N MET A 1 -24.59 27.52 24.21
CA MET A 1 -24.36 27.93 22.83
C MET A 1 -22.97 27.45 22.46
N ASN A 2 -22.85 26.32 21.78
CA ASN A 2 -21.68 25.88 20.97
C ASN A 2 -21.96 24.48 20.44
N GLY A 3 -22.56 24.41 19.28
CA GLY A 3 -22.86 23.13 18.60
C GLY A 3 -22.93 23.39 17.10
N GLN A 4 -21.79 23.77 16.45
CA GLN A 4 -21.77 24.00 15.01
C GLN A 4 -20.41 23.75 14.31
N ASP A 5 -19.47 22.97 14.87
CA ASP A 5 -18.17 22.78 14.21
C ASP A 5 -17.84 21.33 13.77
N ALA A 6 -18.76 20.39 13.90
CA ALA A 6 -18.49 19.01 13.52
C ALA A 6 -18.81 18.69 12.03
N GLY A 7 -19.65 19.47 11.37
CA GLY A 7 -20.10 19.23 9.98
C GLY A 7 -19.14 19.72 8.90
N GLY A 8 -18.35 20.75 9.16
CA GLY A 8 -17.43 21.34 8.17
C GLY A 8 -16.25 20.44 7.83
N ARG A 9 -15.64 19.84 8.82
CA ARG A 9 -14.41 19.01 8.64
C ARG A 9 -14.62 17.71 7.86
N SER A 10 -15.82 17.13 7.90
CA SER A 10 -16.13 15.91 7.13
C SER A 10 -16.30 16.19 5.63
N GLY A 11 -16.84 17.36 5.27
CA GLY A 11 -16.99 17.79 3.87
C GLY A 11 -15.64 18.13 3.21
N ASP A 12 -14.78 18.82 3.94
CA ASP A 12 -13.46 19.23 3.45
C ASP A 12 -12.54 18.03 3.18
N GLY A 13 -12.60 16.99 4.04
CA GLY A 13 -11.85 15.76 3.85
C GLY A 13 -12.27 15.00 2.59
N ALA A 14 -13.56 14.82 2.36
CA ALA A 14 -14.07 14.12 1.18
C ALA A 14 -13.76 14.88 -0.13
N ASP A 15 -13.75 16.21 -0.09
CA ASP A 15 -13.36 17.04 -1.23
C ASP A 15 -11.87 16.87 -1.56
N TRP A 16 -11.01 16.91 -0.56
CA TRP A 16 -9.59 16.67 -0.70
C TRP A 16 -9.30 15.30 -1.34
N GLU A 17 -9.93 14.24 -0.82
CA GLU A 17 -9.80 12.87 -1.34
C GLU A 17 -10.18 12.79 -2.83
N ARG A 18 -11.27 13.43 -3.22
CA ARG A 18 -11.69 13.46 -4.61
C ARG A 18 -10.67 14.16 -5.50
N ARG A 19 -10.16 15.35 -5.09
CA ARG A 19 -9.16 16.10 -5.85
C ARG A 19 -7.84 15.35 -5.98
N VAL A 20 -7.41 14.65 -4.93
CA VAL A 20 -6.25 13.75 -4.99
C VAL A 20 -6.50 12.64 -6.01
N ALA A 21 -7.64 11.95 -5.93
CA ALA A 21 -7.99 10.90 -6.89
C ALA A 21 -8.04 11.40 -8.34
N ASP A 22 -8.63 12.58 -8.57
CA ASP A 22 -8.70 13.22 -9.89
C ASP A 22 -7.31 13.58 -10.44
N THR A 23 -6.41 14.05 -9.57
CA THR A 23 -5.02 14.36 -9.94
C THR A 23 -4.25 13.08 -10.31
N TRP A 24 -4.42 12.01 -9.56
CA TRP A 24 -3.85 10.70 -9.89
C TRP A 24 -4.40 10.14 -11.22
N ALA A 25 -5.70 10.24 -11.46
CA ALA A 25 -6.32 9.78 -12.69
C ALA A 25 -5.76 10.52 -13.94
N ARG A 26 -5.22 11.73 -13.75
CA ARG A 26 -4.63 12.56 -14.80
C ARG A 26 -3.08 12.52 -14.81
N MET A 27 -2.46 11.61 -14.07
CA MET A 27 -1.00 11.57 -13.94
C MET A 27 -0.29 11.60 -15.30
N ASP A 28 -0.64 10.71 -16.24
CA ASP A 28 0.02 10.62 -17.53
C ASP A 28 -0.11 11.93 -18.34
N ALA A 29 -1.30 12.54 -18.30
CA ALA A 29 -1.54 13.81 -18.95
C ALA A 29 -0.73 14.96 -18.33
N LEU A 30 -0.69 15.02 -17.00
CA LEU A 30 0.08 16.03 -16.27
C LEU A 30 1.60 15.88 -16.48
N VAL A 31 2.09 14.64 -16.52
CA VAL A 31 3.50 14.36 -16.82
C VAL A 31 3.82 14.75 -18.27
N ALA A 32 2.95 14.47 -19.23
CA ALA A 32 3.15 14.87 -20.61
C ALA A 32 3.13 16.40 -20.79
N GLU A 33 2.27 17.10 -20.05
CA GLU A 33 2.09 18.56 -20.14
C GLU A 33 3.15 19.35 -19.36
N ARG A 34 3.52 18.90 -18.15
CA ARG A 34 4.31 19.66 -17.16
C ARG A 34 5.58 18.94 -16.67
N GLY A 35 5.84 17.74 -17.19
CA GLY A 35 6.90 16.87 -16.70
C GLY A 35 6.58 16.24 -15.34
N ALA A 36 7.46 15.33 -14.90
CA ALA A 36 7.32 14.65 -13.60
C ALA A 36 7.34 15.64 -12.41
N ASP A 37 8.13 16.72 -12.51
CA ASP A 37 8.17 17.77 -11.48
C ASP A 37 6.83 18.49 -11.34
N GLY A 38 6.16 18.78 -12.45
CA GLY A 38 4.85 19.42 -12.45
C GLY A 38 3.76 18.54 -11.84
N PHE A 39 3.80 17.22 -12.10
CA PHE A 39 2.91 16.27 -11.41
C PHE A 39 3.16 16.22 -9.91
N ARG A 40 4.45 16.11 -9.49
CA ARG A 40 4.81 16.12 -8.07
C ARG A 40 4.40 17.41 -7.35
N ALA A 41 4.54 18.55 -8.03
CA ALA A 41 4.09 19.84 -7.50
C ALA A 41 2.56 19.83 -7.27
N ALA A 42 1.77 19.35 -8.22
CA ALA A 42 0.32 19.27 -8.07
C ALA A 42 -0.13 18.41 -6.88
N ILE A 43 0.50 17.24 -6.69
CA ILE A 43 0.25 16.42 -5.49
C ILE A 43 0.76 17.12 -4.23
N GLY A 44 1.90 17.81 -4.31
CA GLY A 44 2.46 18.58 -3.22
C GLY A 44 1.53 19.69 -2.73
N GLU A 45 0.94 20.47 -3.63
CA GLU A 45 -0.04 21.51 -3.33
C GLU A 45 -1.26 20.96 -2.58
N LEU A 46 -1.82 19.85 -3.04
CA LEU A 46 -2.91 19.17 -2.33
C LEU A 46 -2.49 18.68 -0.95
N ALA A 47 -1.29 18.13 -0.83
CA ALA A 47 -0.78 17.67 0.46
C ALA A 47 -0.52 18.83 1.45
N ASP A 48 -0.17 20.04 0.96
CA ASP A 48 0.04 21.24 1.77
C ASP A 48 -1.27 21.80 2.37
N GLU A 49 -2.43 21.41 1.82
CA GLU A 49 -3.73 21.76 2.40
C GLU A 49 -4.03 20.97 3.70
N GLN A 50 -3.33 19.87 3.92
CA GLN A 50 -3.50 19.08 5.12
C GLN A 50 -2.66 19.63 6.28
N PRO A 51 -3.06 19.37 7.54
CA PRO A 51 -2.26 19.75 8.70
C PRO A 51 -0.82 19.22 8.61
N ALA A 52 0.13 19.95 9.16
CA ALA A 52 1.52 19.52 9.25
C ALA A 52 1.63 18.16 9.93
N GLY A 53 2.41 17.24 9.35
CA GLY A 53 2.54 15.88 9.84
C GLY A 53 1.36 14.94 9.51
N SER A 54 0.45 15.36 8.62
CA SER A 54 -0.67 14.53 8.17
C SER A 54 -0.17 13.24 7.50
N PRO A 55 -0.49 12.04 8.04
CA PRO A 55 -0.07 10.78 7.44
C PRO A 55 -0.60 10.56 6.01
N PRO A 56 -1.86 10.89 5.68
CA PRO A 56 -2.33 10.85 4.30
C PRO A 56 -1.54 11.77 3.35
N ALA A 57 -1.20 12.99 3.78
CA ALA A 57 -0.41 13.92 2.97
C ALA A 57 1.01 13.39 2.70
N ALA A 58 1.68 12.87 3.72
CA ALA A 58 2.99 12.23 3.58
C ALA A 58 2.93 11.03 2.62
N PHE A 59 1.88 10.20 2.72
CA PHE A 59 1.64 9.08 1.83
C PHE A 59 1.47 9.51 0.36
N GLU A 60 0.65 10.52 0.07
CA GLU A 60 0.43 10.98 -1.30
C GLU A 60 1.73 11.58 -1.92
N ARG A 61 2.51 12.34 -1.14
CA ARG A 61 3.84 12.81 -1.57
C ARG A 61 4.80 11.66 -1.87
N ALA A 62 4.82 10.64 -0.99
CA ALA A 62 5.65 9.45 -1.18
C ALA A 62 5.29 8.75 -2.49
N CYS A 63 3.99 8.52 -2.73
CA CYS A 63 3.49 7.93 -3.97
C CYS A 63 3.92 8.73 -5.21
N ALA A 64 3.86 10.06 -5.15
CA ALA A 64 4.25 10.92 -6.28
C ALA A 64 5.74 10.82 -6.60
N PHE A 65 6.61 10.75 -5.59
CA PHE A 65 8.05 10.52 -5.80
C PHE A 65 8.32 9.12 -6.35
N ASP A 66 7.71 8.10 -5.78
CA ASP A 66 7.89 6.70 -6.21
C ASP A 66 7.46 6.49 -7.66
N SER A 67 6.25 6.95 -8.00
CA SER A 67 5.69 6.82 -9.36
C SER A 67 6.45 7.61 -10.43
N THR A 68 7.33 8.53 -10.02
CA THR A 68 8.16 9.33 -10.91
C THR A 68 9.66 8.96 -10.84
N GLY A 69 9.97 7.78 -10.27
CA GLY A 69 11.32 7.20 -10.29
C GLY A 69 12.29 7.79 -9.27
N LEU A 70 11.82 8.30 -8.14
CA LEU A 70 12.62 8.86 -7.06
C LEU A 70 12.41 8.10 -5.73
N PRO A 71 12.71 6.78 -5.69
CA PRO A 71 12.46 5.94 -4.51
C PRO A 71 13.23 6.42 -3.27
N GLU A 72 14.42 7.03 -3.43
CA GLU A 72 15.21 7.59 -2.33
C GLU A 72 14.48 8.74 -1.61
N ARG A 73 13.60 9.47 -2.32
CA ARG A 73 12.75 10.52 -1.75
C ARG A 73 11.44 9.96 -1.22
N ALA A 74 10.92 8.89 -1.80
CA ALA A 74 9.68 8.25 -1.37
C ALA A 74 9.81 7.52 -0.04
N VAL A 75 10.91 6.79 0.17
CA VAL A 75 11.15 5.96 1.37
C VAL A 75 10.98 6.71 2.69
N PRO A 76 11.61 7.89 2.92
CA PRO A 76 11.41 8.63 4.18
C PRO A 76 9.96 9.05 4.40
N LEU A 77 9.24 9.46 3.35
CA LEU A 77 7.85 9.89 3.42
C LEU A 77 6.88 8.74 3.71
N TYR A 78 7.09 7.57 3.12
CA TYR A 78 6.32 6.37 3.49
C TYR A 78 6.52 6.00 4.96
N ARG A 79 7.76 6.09 5.46
CA ARG A 79 8.05 5.86 6.87
C ARG A 79 7.37 6.89 7.77
N GLU A 80 7.41 8.16 7.40
CA GLU A 80 6.70 9.24 8.10
C GLU A 80 5.20 8.94 8.18
N ALA A 81 4.56 8.61 7.06
CA ALA A 81 3.15 8.28 7.01
C ALA A 81 2.80 7.09 7.92
N LEU A 82 3.58 6.03 7.88
CA LEU A 82 3.37 4.82 8.70
C LEU A 82 3.57 5.11 10.19
N HIS A 83 4.61 5.86 10.59
CA HIS A 83 4.85 6.26 11.97
C HIS A 83 3.79 7.23 12.49
N GLY A 84 3.25 8.08 11.61
CA GLY A 84 2.17 9.02 11.92
C GLY A 84 0.81 8.36 12.13
N GLY A 85 0.71 7.04 11.96
CA GLY A 85 -0.53 6.29 12.20
C GLY A 85 -1.42 6.17 10.97
N LEU A 86 -0.84 6.17 9.76
CA LEU A 86 -1.60 5.85 8.55
C LEU A 86 -2.31 4.50 8.73
N ALA A 87 -3.61 4.46 8.43
CA ALA A 87 -4.46 3.29 8.70
C ALA A 87 -5.12 2.72 7.43
N GLY A 88 -5.79 1.57 7.58
CA GLY A 88 -6.64 0.96 6.56
C GLY A 88 -5.90 0.59 5.28
N VAL A 89 -6.59 0.71 4.17
CA VAL A 89 -6.07 0.39 2.81
C VAL A 89 -4.80 1.18 2.49
N ARG A 90 -4.76 2.48 2.86
CA ARG A 90 -3.58 3.32 2.60
C ARG A 90 -2.35 2.82 3.34
N ARG A 91 -2.50 2.38 4.59
CA ARG A 91 -1.39 1.81 5.35
C ARG A 91 -0.81 0.59 4.63
N ARG A 92 -1.67 -0.34 4.20
CA ARG A 92 -1.21 -1.55 3.49
C ARG A 92 -0.54 -1.21 2.16
N ARG A 93 -1.10 -0.26 1.41
CA ARG A 93 -0.47 0.26 0.20
C ARG A 93 0.89 0.89 0.48
N ALA A 94 1.01 1.70 1.55
CA ALA A 94 2.28 2.31 1.94
C ALA A 94 3.36 1.27 2.27
N VAL A 95 3.00 0.17 2.96
CA VAL A 95 3.92 -0.94 3.24
C VAL A 95 4.42 -1.60 1.95
N ILE A 96 3.51 -1.91 1.02
CA ILE A 96 3.86 -2.54 -0.26
C ILE A 96 4.77 -1.64 -1.09
N GLN A 97 4.43 -0.36 -1.20
CA GLN A 97 5.20 0.61 -2.00
C GLN A 97 6.55 0.93 -1.36
N LEU A 98 6.61 1.09 -0.02
CA LEU A 98 7.87 1.22 0.71
C LEU A 98 8.79 0.01 0.46
N ALA A 99 8.24 -1.20 0.55
CA ALA A 99 9.01 -2.41 0.30
C ALA A 99 9.53 -2.50 -1.15
N SER A 100 8.73 -2.10 -2.12
CA SER A 100 9.14 -2.01 -3.52
C SER A 100 10.23 -0.95 -3.73
N SER A 101 10.08 0.24 -3.15
CA SER A 101 11.07 1.31 -3.21
C SER A 101 12.39 0.91 -2.54
N LEU A 102 12.35 0.20 -1.39
CA LEU A 102 13.53 -0.34 -0.73
C LEU A 102 14.27 -1.33 -1.62
N ARG A 103 13.53 -2.21 -2.29
CA ARG A 103 14.09 -3.17 -3.24
C ARG A 103 14.80 -2.47 -4.41
N ASN A 104 14.19 -1.41 -4.97
CA ASN A 104 14.79 -0.59 -6.04
C ASN A 104 16.06 0.17 -5.59
N LEU A 105 16.30 0.25 -4.28
CA LEU A 105 17.49 0.84 -3.67
C LEU A 105 18.48 -0.23 -3.15
N ASP A 106 18.41 -1.46 -3.66
CA ASP A 106 19.25 -2.60 -3.26
C ASP A 106 19.13 -2.96 -1.76
N ARG A 107 18.00 -2.62 -1.13
CA ARG A 107 17.70 -2.88 0.28
C ARG A 107 16.68 -4.02 0.44
N SER A 108 16.87 -5.10 -0.34
CA SER A 108 15.92 -6.22 -0.42
C SER A 108 15.72 -6.96 0.90
N ALA A 109 16.74 -6.99 1.78
CA ALA A 109 16.60 -7.56 3.13
C ALA A 109 15.63 -6.77 4.03
N GLU A 110 15.63 -5.43 3.93
CA GLU A 110 14.67 -4.59 4.66
C GLU A 110 13.25 -4.74 4.08
N SER A 111 13.15 -4.83 2.74
CA SER A 111 11.89 -5.12 2.05
C SER A 111 11.29 -6.45 2.52
N GLU A 112 12.09 -7.51 2.56
CA GLU A 112 11.67 -8.82 3.08
C GLU A 112 11.14 -8.73 4.51
N ALA A 113 11.91 -8.15 5.41
CA ALA A 113 11.53 -8.04 6.82
C ALA A 113 10.20 -7.29 7.00
N LEU A 114 10.01 -6.19 6.27
CA LEU A 114 8.79 -5.39 6.30
C LEU A 114 7.57 -6.19 5.80
N LEU A 115 7.71 -6.92 4.70
CA LEU A 115 6.59 -7.66 4.10
C LEU A 115 6.25 -8.93 4.88
N ARG A 116 7.23 -9.60 5.50
CA ARG A 116 6.95 -10.70 6.42
C ARG A 116 6.16 -10.22 7.63
N ALA A 117 6.59 -9.13 8.26
CA ALA A 117 5.85 -8.53 9.37
C ALA A 117 4.43 -8.11 8.97
N GLU A 118 4.22 -7.70 7.71
CA GLU A 118 2.87 -7.38 7.21
C GLU A 118 2.01 -8.62 7.02
N LEU A 119 2.56 -9.72 6.53
CA LEU A 119 1.84 -11.00 6.43
C LEU A 119 1.49 -11.56 7.81
N ASP A 120 2.43 -11.50 8.77
CA ASP A 120 2.23 -11.99 10.14
C ASP A 120 1.18 -11.16 10.90
N ARG A 121 1.06 -9.86 10.59
CA ARG A 121 0.02 -8.99 11.18
C ARG A 121 -1.38 -9.46 10.82
N GLY A 122 -1.57 -10.06 9.63
CA GLY A 122 -2.87 -10.49 9.15
C GLY A 122 -3.84 -9.33 8.84
N ILE A 123 -5.10 -9.68 8.57
CA ILE A 123 -6.13 -8.75 8.07
C ILE A 123 -6.97 -8.13 9.22
N GLY A 124 -6.59 -8.28 10.47
CA GLY A 124 -7.49 -7.99 11.59
C GLY A 124 -7.02 -7.00 12.64
N THR A 125 -5.81 -6.43 12.53
CA THR A 125 -5.19 -5.70 13.65
C THR A 125 -5.06 -4.19 13.45
N ASP A 126 -5.51 -3.62 12.35
CA ASP A 126 -5.49 -2.18 12.15
C ASP A 126 -6.70 -1.54 12.86
N GLY A 127 -6.45 -1.23 14.10
CA GLY A 127 -7.14 -0.39 15.08
C GLY A 127 -8.38 0.40 14.67
N SER A 128 -9.46 -0.24 14.25
CA SER A 128 -10.80 0.31 14.45
C SER A 128 -11.40 -0.29 15.74
N GLY A 129 -10.80 0.03 16.86
CA GLY A 129 -11.39 -0.16 18.17
C GLY A 129 -12.54 0.82 18.41
N GLY A 130 -13.48 0.89 17.50
CA GLY A 130 -14.79 1.48 17.67
C GLY A 130 -15.76 0.35 18.00
N THR A 131 -16.03 0.17 19.28
CA THR A 131 -17.12 -0.65 19.78
C THR A 131 -18.44 0.04 19.45
N ASP A 132 -18.86 -0.04 18.19
CA ASP A 132 -20.28 0.17 17.87
C ASP A 132 -20.65 -0.71 16.67
N GLY A 133 -21.54 -1.67 16.96
CA GLY A 133 -21.91 -2.78 16.10
C GLY A 133 -22.74 -2.40 14.87
N THR A 134 -22.23 -1.55 14.04
CA THR A 134 -22.76 -1.35 12.69
C THR A 134 -21.71 -1.78 11.69
N ASP A 135 -21.84 -3.01 11.15
CA ASP A 135 -21.20 -3.42 9.90
C ASP A 135 -21.68 -2.49 8.77
N SER A 136 -21.09 -1.30 8.69
CA SER A 136 -21.38 -0.40 7.59
C SER A 136 -20.83 -1.02 6.30
N ALA A 137 -21.57 -0.93 5.20
CA ALA A 137 -21.13 -1.40 3.88
C ALA A 137 -19.73 -0.86 3.51
N GLY A 138 -19.35 0.31 4.01
CA GLY A 138 -18.04 0.92 3.88
C GLY A 138 -16.90 0.10 4.52
N GLY A 139 -17.10 -0.37 5.76
CA GLY A 139 -16.10 -1.18 6.45
C GLY A 139 -15.91 -2.56 5.84
N ALA A 140 -16.98 -3.17 5.29
CA ALA A 140 -16.87 -4.43 4.57
C ALA A 140 -16.08 -4.27 3.25
N ARG A 141 -16.31 -3.18 2.52
CA ARG A 141 -15.59 -2.85 1.29
C ARG A 141 -14.10 -2.61 1.58
N GLU A 142 -13.78 -1.81 2.58
CA GLU A 142 -12.40 -1.55 2.97
C GLU A 142 -11.65 -2.83 3.35
N ARG A 143 -12.29 -3.71 4.14
CA ARG A 143 -11.72 -5.04 4.47
C ARG A 143 -11.46 -5.87 3.22
N ALA A 144 -12.39 -5.89 2.26
CA ALA A 144 -12.21 -6.60 0.99
C ALA A 144 -11.03 -6.05 0.17
N GLU A 145 -10.85 -4.74 0.15
CA GLU A 145 -9.70 -4.10 -0.52
C GLU A 145 -8.36 -4.43 0.18
N VAL A 146 -8.34 -4.46 1.53
CA VAL A 146 -7.15 -4.88 2.30
C VAL A 146 -6.82 -6.35 2.01
N VAL A 147 -7.82 -7.22 1.93
CA VAL A 147 -7.64 -8.64 1.55
C VAL A 147 -7.05 -8.76 0.14
N ALA A 148 -7.60 -8.02 -0.82
CA ALA A 148 -7.13 -8.06 -2.21
C ALA A 148 -5.65 -7.63 -2.36
N LEU A 149 -5.14 -6.77 -1.46
CA LEU A 149 -3.74 -6.37 -1.44
C LEU A 149 -2.78 -7.45 -0.89
N GLU A 150 -3.30 -8.54 -0.31
CA GLU A 150 -2.45 -9.61 0.23
C GLU A 150 -1.62 -10.31 -0.86
N ASP A 151 -2.19 -10.47 -2.04
CA ASP A 151 -1.47 -11.03 -3.18
C ASP A 151 -0.36 -10.09 -3.67
N ALA A 152 -0.56 -8.76 -3.58
CA ALA A 152 0.49 -7.80 -3.85
C ALA A 152 1.62 -7.86 -2.80
N VAL A 153 1.30 -8.06 -1.52
CA VAL A 153 2.32 -8.29 -0.47
C VAL A 153 3.16 -9.53 -0.79
N ARG A 154 2.51 -10.67 -1.14
CA ARG A 154 3.21 -11.91 -1.53
C ARG A 154 4.07 -11.71 -2.77
N ALA A 155 3.56 -11.00 -3.78
CA ALA A 155 4.29 -10.75 -5.02
C ALA A 155 5.56 -9.93 -4.79
N VAL A 156 5.48 -8.82 -4.04
CA VAL A 156 6.65 -7.98 -3.76
C VAL A 156 7.64 -8.71 -2.83
N LEU A 157 7.16 -9.51 -1.86
CA LEU A 157 8.02 -10.37 -1.05
C LEU A 157 8.77 -11.40 -1.90
N ALA A 158 8.10 -12.00 -2.87
CA ALA A 158 8.75 -12.95 -3.79
C ALA A 158 9.83 -12.27 -4.64
N LEU A 159 9.61 -11.02 -5.07
CA LEU A 159 10.64 -10.24 -5.76
C LEU A 159 11.84 -9.96 -4.85
N ALA A 160 11.61 -9.54 -3.60
CA ALA A 160 12.68 -9.29 -2.63
C ALA A 160 13.50 -10.57 -2.34
N LEU A 161 12.82 -11.70 -2.17
CA LEU A 161 13.50 -13.00 -2.01
C LEU A 161 14.31 -13.42 -3.23
N THR A 162 13.82 -13.09 -4.43
CA THR A 162 14.55 -13.37 -5.67
C THR A 162 15.82 -12.55 -5.76
N ASP A 163 15.76 -11.25 -5.42
CA ASP A 163 16.94 -10.37 -5.38
C ASP A 163 17.97 -10.87 -4.34
N LEU A 164 17.51 -11.51 -3.25
CA LEU A 164 18.36 -12.15 -2.25
C LEU A 164 18.88 -13.54 -2.64
N GLY A 165 18.59 -14.01 -3.87
CA GLY A 165 18.99 -15.34 -4.33
C GLY A 165 18.14 -16.49 -3.77
N ARG A 166 17.03 -16.20 -3.11
CA ARG A 166 16.14 -17.17 -2.41
C ARG A 166 14.90 -17.52 -3.23
N SER A 167 15.08 -17.78 -4.53
CA SER A 167 13.97 -18.05 -5.47
C SER A 167 13.13 -19.26 -5.08
N ARG A 168 13.69 -20.25 -4.37
CA ARG A 168 12.92 -21.42 -3.88
C ARG A 168 11.83 -21.02 -2.88
N GLU A 169 12.04 -19.98 -2.10
CA GLU A 169 11.03 -19.43 -1.19
C GLU A 169 10.07 -18.46 -1.90
N ALA A 170 10.52 -17.79 -2.96
CA ALA A 170 9.71 -16.86 -3.74
C ALA A 170 8.59 -17.56 -4.53
N VAL A 171 8.90 -18.69 -5.17
CA VAL A 171 7.95 -19.40 -6.05
C VAL A 171 6.66 -19.80 -5.34
N PRO A 172 6.66 -20.42 -4.15
CA PRO A 172 5.41 -20.74 -3.45
C PRO A 172 4.54 -19.53 -3.14
N LEU A 173 5.13 -18.38 -2.82
CA LEU A 173 4.39 -17.13 -2.58
C LEU A 173 3.65 -16.67 -3.83
N LEU A 174 4.34 -16.67 -4.98
CA LEU A 174 3.74 -16.29 -6.27
C LEU A 174 2.63 -17.26 -6.69
N LEU A 175 2.83 -18.58 -6.51
CA LEU A 175 1.80 -19.57 -6.82
C LEU A 175 0.58 -19.42 -5.90
N THR A 176 0.78 -19.08 -4.64
CA THR A 176 -0.32 -18.83 -3.69
C THR A 176 -1.14 -17.61 -4.12
N ALA A 177 -0.48 -16.51 -4.51
CA ALA A 177 -1.12 -15.32 -5.01
C ALA A 177 -1.85 -15.55 -6.34
N LEU A 178 -1.27 -16.32 -7.26
CA LEU A 178 -1.80 -16.55 -8.59
C LEU A 178 -2.97 -17.53 -8.61
N ALA A 179 -2.92 -18.59 -7.79
CA ALA A 179 -3.84 -19.73 -7.87
C ALA A 179 -5.33 -19.33 -7.86
N PRO A 180 -5.81 -18.39 -7.03
CA PRO A 180 -7.22 -17.98 -7.01
C PRO A 180 -7.71 -17.35 -8.32
N HIS A 181 -6.81 -16.73 -9.07
CA HIS A 181 -7.11 -15.97 -10.30
C HIS A 181 -7.07 -16.78 -11.58
N LEU A 182 -6.65 -18.06 -11.49
CA LEU A 182 -6.60 -18.93 -12.66
C LEU A 182 -8.01 -19.42 -13.05
N PRO A 183 -8.35 -19.48 -14.35
CA PRO A 183 -9.64 -19.99 -14.80
C PRO A 183 -9.76 -21.51 -14.58
N ARG A 184 -8.62 -22.23 -14.48
CA ARG A 184 -8.50 -23.67 -14.24
C ARG A 184 -7.23 -23.94 -13.41
N TYR A 185 -7.16 -25.16 -12.83
CA TYR A 185 -5.98 -25.65 -12.09
C TYR A 185 -5.70 -24.94 -10.74
N GLN A 186 -6.66 -24.19 -10.20
CA GLN A 186 -6.53 -23.49 -8.91
C GLN A 186 -6.04 -24.42 -7.80
N ARG A 187 -6.71 -25.60 -7.64
CA ARG A 187 -6.34 -26.59 -6.62
C ARG A 187 -4.93 -27.14 -6.81
N SER A 188 -4.56 -27.46 -8.06
CA SER A 188 -3.24 -28.02 -8.36
C SER A 188 -2.14 -27.01 -8.04
N MET A 189 -2.33 -25.74 -8.43
CA MET A 189 -1.36 -24.68 -8.15
C MET A 189 -1.24 -24.39 -6.67
N ALA A 190 -2.35 -24.33 -5.93
CA ALA A 190 -2.32 -24.21 -4.47
C ALA A 190 -1.61 -25.40 -3.80
N GLY A 191 -1.84 -26.63 -4.28
CA GLY A 191 -1.15 -27.83 -3.80
C GLY A 191 0.37 -27.79 -4.07
N TYR A 192 0.78 -27.35 -5.25
CA TYR A 192 2.20 -27.17 -5.59
C TYR A 192 2.85 -26.07 -4.72
N ALA A 193 2.16 -24.97 -4.50
CA ALA A 193 2.65 -23.91 -3.60
C ALA A 193 2.95 -24.48 -2.20
N GLN A 194 2.01 -25.21 -1.60
CA GLN A 194 2.19 -25.83 -0.29
C GLN A 194 3.33 -26.86 -0.25
N GLN A 195 3.48 -27.66 -1.31
CA GLN A 195 4.54 -28.65 -1.41
C GLN A 195 5.92 -28.00 -1.50
N LEU A 196 6.04 -26.91 -2.28
CA LEU A 196 7.29 -26.16 -2.44
C LEU A 196 7.65 -25.40 -1.17
N ALA A 197 6.68 -24.81 -0.46
CA ALA A 197 6.91 -24.11 0.80
C ALA A 197 7.54 -25.04 1.83
N ARG A 198 6.97 -26.26 2.02
CA ARG A 198 7.55 -27.27 2.94
C ARG A 198 8.98 -27.68 2.61
N ARG A 199 9.31 -27.77 1.32
CA ARG A 199 10.68 -28.13 0.86
C ARG A 199 11.69 -26.98 0.99
N ALA A 200 11.23 -25.76 1.17
CA ALA A 200 12.10 -24.61 1.37
C ALA A 200 12.47 -24.43 2.87
N GLU A 201 11.72 -25.07 3.78
CA GLU A 201 11.96 -25.08 5.21
C GLU A 201 12.94 -26.21 5.64
N ASP A 202 13.09 -27.26 4.81
CA ASP A 202 14.05 -28.37 4.98
C ASP A 202 15.44 -28.02 4.41
#